data_0ab7c9c39a764703571ded789038f2b6
#
_entry.id   0ab7c9c39a764703571ded789038f2b6
#
_cell.length_a   1.000
_cell.length_b   1.000
_cell.length_c   1.000
_cell.angle_alpha   90.00
_cell.angle_beta   90.00
_cell.angle_gamma   90.00
#
_symmetry.space_group_name_H-M   'P 1'
#
loop_
_entity.id
_entity.type
_entity.pdbx_description
1 polymer ?
#
loop_
_entity_poly.entity_id
_entity_poly.type
_entity_poly.pdbx_seq_one_letter_code
_entity_poly.pdbx_strand_id
1 'polypeptide(L)'
;MFKHLKDTGFTYFGHWAEAMTYSLVLFIHAWWPDCYPTYVSDKIKERMNCKCKSCGCGKSAEEKLIEQIEDQTKPFTEEVYSKDTVLRHFDKDAPDHLYKWHADEEDRFIESLNENDWQFQFDNELPQTLEPGKIIHIPKGLIHRLIKGTSELSISIKS
;
A
#
# COMPACT_ATOMS: atom_id res chain seq x y z
N MET A 1 25.61 -25.50 12.06
CA MET A 1 24.52 -26.29 11.49
C MET A 1 23.12 -25.91 12.01
N PHE A 2 22.95 -25.13 13.07
CA PHE A 2 21.63 -24.83 13.70
C PHE A 2 21.22 -23.35 13.70
N LYS A 3 21.72 -22.54 12.77
CA LYS A 3 21.41 -21.11 12.71
C LYS A 3 19.91 -20.87 12.42
N HIS A 4 19.32 -21.64 11.53
CA HIS A 4 17.91 -21.57 11.15
C HIS A 4 16.93 -21.74 12.34
N LEU A 5 17.24 -22.61 13.30
CA LEU A 5 16.38 -22.87 14.46
C LEU A 5 16.42 -21.74 15.51
N LYS A 6 17.54 -21.01 15.61
CA LYS A 6 17.63 -19.86 16.51
C LYS A 6 16.82 -18.67 16.02
N ASP A 7 16.75 -18.49 14.70
CA ASP A 7 16.05 -17.35 14.08
C ASP A 7 14.53 -17.52 14.15
N THR A 8 14.04 -18.77 14.24
CA THR A 8 12.58 -19.07 14.27
C THR A 8 12.01 -19.19 15.69
N GLY A 9 12.86 -19.22 16.74
CA GLY A 9 12.41 -19.39 18.13
C GLY A 9 11.84 -20.77 18.47
N PHE A 10 11.93 -21.74 17.56
CA PHE A 10 11.47 -23.11 17.76
C PHE A 10 12.56 -23.98 18.39
N THR A 11 12.13 -24.88 19.31
CA THR A 11 13.00 -25.98 19.71
C THR A 11 13.10 -26.98 18.56
N TYR A 12 14.21 -27.74 18.50
CA TYR A 12 14.40 -28.79 17.49
C TYR A 12 13.24 -29.76 17.43
N PHE A 13 12.75 -30.19 18.58
CA PHE A 13 11.61 -31.11 18.69
C PHE A 13 10.30 -30.47 18.19
N GLY A 14 10.04 -29.22 18.54
CA GLY A 14 8.85 -28.50 18.06
C GLY A 14 8.83 -28.35 16.54
N HIS A 15 9.96 -27.99 15.94
CA HIS A 15 10.08 -27.90 14.50
C HIS A 15 9.90 -29.24 13.79
N TRP A 16 10.48 -30.31 14.35
CA TRP A 16 10.31 -31.67 13.84
C TRP A 16 8.85 -32.13 13.93
N ALA A 17 8.22 -31.97 15.08
CA ALA A 17 6.83 -32.39 15.30
C ALA A 17 5.87 -31.68 14.33
N GLU A 18 6.08 -30.38 14.06
CA GLU A 18 5.28 -29.62 13.15
C GLU A 18 5.48 -30.04 11.67
N ALA A 19 6.73 -30.31 11.26
CA ALA A 19 7.04 -30.83 9.93
C ALA A 19 6.39 -32.21 9.71
N MET A 20 6.39 -33.06 10.72
CA MET A 20 5.73 -34.36 10.67
C MET A 20 4.20 -34.21 10.56
N THR A 21 3.61 -33.28 11.28
CA THR A 21 2.16 -33.00 11.19
C THR A 21 1.76 -32.59 9.79
N TYR A 22 2.48 -31.66 9.16
CA TYR A 22 2.20 -31.23 7.79
C TYR A 22 2.35 -32.37 6.78
N SER A 23 3.39 -33.19 6.95
CA SER A 23 3.62 -34.36 6.08
C SER A 23 2.48 -35.36 6.18
N LEU A 24 1.99 -35.62 7.39
CA LEU A 24 0.87 -36.54 7.63
C LEU A 24 -0.43 -36.01 7.03
N VAL A 25 -0.74 -34.72 7.21
CA VAL A 25 -1.93 -34.08 6.65
C VAL A 25 -1.90 -34.13 5.12
N LEU A 26 -0.76 -33.83 4.49
CA LEU A 26 -0.59 -33.91 3.05
C LEU A 26 -0.73 -35.37 2.53
N PHE A 27 -0.21 -36.34 3.28
CA PHE A 27 -0.36 -37.76 2.94
C PHE A 27 -1.83 -38.20 2.99
N ILE A 28 -2.57 -37.82 4.02
CA ILE A 28 -4.02 -38.11 4.14
C ILE A 28 -4.79 -37.41 3.01
N HIS A 29 -4.48 -36.16 2.72
CA HIS A 29 -5.12 -35.41 1.65
C HIS A 29 -4.89 -36.03 0.25
N ALA A 30 -3.72 -36.65 0.03
CA ALA A 30 -3.45 -37.36 -1.23
C ALA A 30 -4.36 -38.57 -1.48
N TRP A 31 -4.87 -39.21 -0.39
CA TRP A 31 -5.78 -40.35 -0.48
C TRP A 31 -7.26 -39.96 -0.32
N TRP A 32 -7.54 -38.90 0.45
CA TRP A 32 -8.86 -38.34 0.68
C TRP A 32 -8.80 -36.83 0.48
N PRO A 33 -8.98 -36.33 -0.74
CA PRO A 33 -8.85 -34.89 -1.04
C PRO A 33 -9.86 -34.01 -0.28
N ASP A 34 -11.00 -34.56 0.15
CA ASP A 34 -12.00 -33.83 0.94
C ASP A 34 -11.65 -33.70 2.44
N CYS A 35 -10.61 -34.44 2.90
CA CYS A 35 -10.09 -34.31 4.26
C CYS A 35 -9.00 -33.23 4.30
N TYR A 36 -9.22 -32.20 5.11
CA TYR A 36 -8.28 -31.09 5.31
C TYR A 36 -7.90 -30.32 4.01
N PRO A 37 -8.85 -29.90 3.15
CA PRO A 37 -8.55 -29.34 1.84
C PRO A 37 -7.66 -28.09 1.88
N THR A 38 -7.71 -27.30 2.95
CA THR A 38 -6.97 -26.04 3.06
C THR A 38 -6.02 -25.95 4.27
N TYR A 39 -5.99 -26.98 5.12
CA TYR A 39 -5.30 -26.92 6.41
C TYR A 39 -3.84 -26.42 6.34
N VAL A 40 -3.03 -27.00 5.46
CA VAL A 40 -1.61 -26.58 5.31
C VAL A 40 -1.50 -25.21 4.73
N SER A 41 -2.33 -24.88 3.71
CA SER A 41 -2.36 -23.56 3.09
C SER A 41 -2.78 -22.46 4.08
N ASP A 42 -3.77 -22.74 4.92
CA ASP A 42 -4.25 -21.78 5.92
C ASP A 42 -3.23 -21.56 7.03
N LYS A 43 -2.55 -22.61 7.47
CA LYS A 43 -1.43 -22.49 8.42
C LYS A 43 -0.24 -21.70 7.87
N ILE A 44 0.08 -21.87 6.61
CA ILE A 44 1.12 -21.06 5.94
C ILE A 44 0.67 -19.59 5.86
N LYS A 45 -0.58 -19.34 5.46
CA LYS A 45 -1.13 -17.96 5.39
C LYS A 45 -1.16 -17.30 6.78
N GLU A 46 -1.57 -18.03 7.81
CA GLU A 46 -1.57 -17.53 9.18
C GLU A 46 -0.16 -17.11 9.64
N ARG A 47 0.86 -17.87 9.30
CA ARG A 47 2.26 -17.52 9.58
C ARG A 47 2.75 -16.32 8.79
N MET A 48 2.39 -16.22 7.51
CA MET A 48 2.75 -15.08 6.67
C MET A 48 2.05 -13.79 7.14
N ASN A 49 0.84 -13.89 7.71
CA ASN A 49 0.08 -12.76 8.24
C ASN A 49 0.33 -12.47 9.73
N CYS A 50 1.20 -13.25 10.39
CA CYS A 50 1.49 -13.07 11.81
C CYS A 50 2.23 -11.73 12.03
N LYS A 51 1.57 -10.77 12.66
CA LYS A 51 2.13 -9.47 13.08
C LYS A 51 2.85 -9.52 14.43
N CYS A 52 3.18 -10.69 14.95
CA CYS A 52 3.82 -10.81 16.25
C CYS A 52 5.30 -10.40 16.18
N LYS A 53 5.73 -9.59 17.15
CA LYS A 53 7.13 -9.14 17.28
C LYS A 53 8.14 -10.28 17.53
N SER A 54 7.65 -11.47 17.93
CA SER A 54 8.48 -12.61 18.31
C SER A 54 8.71 -13.65 17.22
N CYS A 55 7.92 -13.65 16.14
CA CYS A 55 8.04 -14.66 15.06
C CYS A 55 8.94 -14.23 13.90
N GLY A 56 9.54 -13.03 13.93
CA GLY A 56 10.37 -12.50 12.84
C GLY A 56 9.65 -12.23 11.52
N CYS A 57 8.31 -12.43 11.47
CA CYS A 57 7.49 -12.16 10.28
C CYS A 57 6.99 -10.70 10.18
N GLY A 58 7.53 -9.80 10.99
CA GLY A 58 7.37 -8.37 10.78
C GLY A 58 8.12 -7.93 9.53
N LYS A 59 7.63 -6.88 8.86
CA LYS A 59 8.36 -6.22 7.75
C LYS A 59 9.85 -6.14 8.09
N SER A 60 10.70 -6.52 7.16
CA SER A 60 12.16 -6.46 7.37
C SER A 60 12.57 -5.02 7.72
N ALA A 61 13.72 -4.86 8.34
CA ALA A 61 14.24 -3.51 8.61
C ALA A 61 14.37 -2.71 7.30
N GLU A 62 14.64 -3.39 6.19
CA GLU A 62 14.68 -2.82 4.84
C GLU A 62 13.30 -2.37 4.36
N GLU A 63 12.23 -3.17 4.55
CA GLU A 63 10.86 -2.79 4.19
C GLU A 63 10.36 -1.60 5.01
N LYS A 64 10.71 -1.53 6.31
CA LYS A 64 10.40 -0.36 7.14
C LYS A 64 11.18 0.88 6.72
N LEU A 65 12.44 0.69 6.31
CA LEU A 65 13.26 1.79 5.81
C LEU A 65 12.75 2.30 4.46
N ILE A 66 12.33 1.40 3.55
CA ILE A 66 11.71 1.75 2.28
C ILE A 66 10.40 2.50 2.52
N GLU A 67 9.52 2.02 3.41
CA GLU A 67 8.26 2.69 3.75
C GLU A 67 8.50 4.08 4.39
N GLN A 68 9.54 4.24 5.22
CA GLN A 68 9.94 5.54 5.77
C GLN A 68 10.52 6.48 4.70
N ILE A 69 11.28 5.94 3.75
CA ILE A 69 11.82 6.72 2.63
C ILE A 69 10.70 7.12 1.67
N GLU A 70 9.74 6.24 1.40
CA GLU A 70 8.57 6.54 0.58
C GLU A 70 7.67 7.60 1.23
N ASP A 71 7.50 7.58 2.54
CA ASP A 71 6.73 8.62 3.26
C ASP A 71 7.46 9.98 3.30
N GLN A 72 8.80 9.96 3.36
CA GLN A 72 9.62 11.18 3.27
C GLN A 72 9.73 11.75 1.85
N THR A 73 9.33 11.00 0.83
CA THR A 73 9.39 11.43 -0.58
C THR A 73 8.03 11.80 -1.17
N LYS A 74 7.01 12.00 -0.35
CA LYS A 74 5.73 12.53 -0.84
C LYS A 74 5.95 13.93 -1.42
N PRO A 75 5.45 14.20 -2.64
CA PRO A 75 5.64 15.50 -3.30
C PRO A 75 4.71 16.59 -2.74
N PHE A 76 4.09 16.36 -1.60
CA PHE A 76 3.13 17.26 -0.98
C PHE A 76 3.18 17.19 0.54
N THR A 77 2.78 18.27 1.18
CA THR A 77 2.40 18.31 2.59
C THR A 77 0.88 18.18 2.72
N GLU A 78 0.41 17.59 3.80
CA GLU A 78 -1.00 17.29 4.02
C GLU A 78 -1.47 17.87 5.36
N GLU A 79 -2.59 18.58 5.33
CA GLU A 79 -3.26 19.11 6.52
C GLU A 79 -4.69 18.60 6.58
N VAL A 80 -5.10 18.02 7.71
CA VAL A 80 -6.47 17.58 7.94
C VAL A 80 -7.31 18.80 8.32
N TYR A 81 -8.19 19.23 7.42
CA TYR A 81 -9.08 20.36 7.66
C TYR A 81 -10.36 19.94 8.40
N SER A 82 -10.94 18.80 8.04
CA SER A 82 -12.11 18.22 8.68
C SER A 82 -12.10 16.70 8.60
N LYS A 83 -13.11 16.03 9.14
CA LYS A 83 -13.23 14.57 9.12
C LYS A 83 -13.18 13.99 7.69
N ASP A 84 -13.76 14.69 6.73
CA ASP A 84 -13.93 14.24 5.35
C ASP A 84 -13.19 15.15 4.34
N THR A 85 -12.32 16.05 4.82
CA THR A 85 -11.61 17.02 3.95
C THR A 85 -10.15 17.14 4.36
N VAL A 86 -9.28 16.97 3.39
CA VAL A 86 -7.84 17.11 3.54
C VAL A 86 -7.32 18.16 2.55
N LEU A 87 -6.42 19.01 3.01
CA LEU A 87 -5.71 19.96 2.17
C LEU A 87 -4.34 19.40 1.82
N ARG A 88 -3.96 19.44 0.54
CA ARG A 88 -2.64 19.08 0.07
C ARG A 88 -1.97 20.26 -0.62
N HIS A 89 -0.73 20.50 -0.24
CA HIS A 89 0.12 21.54 -0.82
C HIS A 89 1.29 20.88 -1.54
N PHE A 90 1.34 21.06 -2.84
CA PHE A 90 2.35 20.51 -3.73
C PHE A 90 3.43 21.54 -4.01
N ASP A 91 4.68 21.14 -3.81
CA ASP A 91 5.83 21.99 -4.10
C ASP A 91 6.20 21.90 -5.59
N LYS A 92 6.37 23.06 -6.22
CA LYS A 92 6.87 23.18 -7.59
C LYS A 92 8.26 22.57 -7.80
N ASP A 93 9.08 22.50 -6.74
CA ASP A 93 10.44 21.97 -6.81
C ASP A 93 10.50 20.44 -6.58
N ALA A 94 9.36 19.79 -6.25
CA ALA A 94 9.30 18.35 -6.12
C ALA A 94 9.60 17.63 -7.45
N PRO A 95 10.34 16.50 -7.44
CA PRO A 95 10.73 15.78 -8.64
C PRO A 95 9.54 15.24 -9.44
N ASP A 96 9.56 15.37 -10.75
CA ASP A 96 8.47 14.96 -11.65
C ASP A 96 8.13 13.46 -11.58
N HIS A 97 9.12 12.61 -11.29
CA HIS A 97 8.93 11.17 -11.22
C HIS A 97 8.05 10.71 -10.06
N LEU A 98 7.71 11.61 -9.11
CA LEU A 98 6.80 11.33 -8.01
C LEU A 98 5.32 11.37 -8.43
N TYR A 99 5.00 12.06 -9.52
CA TYR A 99 3.61 12.20 -10.03
C TYR A 99 3.25 11.04 -10.96
N LYS A 100 3.16 9.84 -10.38
CA LYS A 100 2.89 8.59 -11.11
C LYS A 100 1.39 8.39 -11.35
N TRP A 101 1.09 7.56 -12.35
CA TRP A 101 -0.23 7.00 -12.51
C TRP A 101 -0.61 6.14 -11.30
N HIS A 102 -1.78 6.38 -10.74
CA HIS A 102 -2.31 5.63 -9.62
C HIS A 102 -3.84 5.61 -9.65
N ALA A 103 -4.45 4.80 -8.80
CA ALA A 103 -5.89 4.74 -8.57
C ALA A 103 -6.16 4.84 -7.08
N ASP A 104 -7.23 5.53 -6.72
CA ASP A 104 -7.67 5.66 -5.34
C ASP A 104 -8.59 4.51 -4.91
N GLU A 105 -8.56 4.18 -3.63
CA GLU A 105 -9.43 3.13 -3.06
C GLU A 105 -10.86 3.61 -2.77
N GLU A 106 -11.10 4.93 -2.83
CA GLU A 106 -12.38 5.58 -2.54
C GLU A 106 -12.66 6.65 -3.60
N ASP A 107 -13.94 7.03 -3.74
CA ASP A 107 -14.33 8.19 -4.55
C ASP A 107 -13.75 9.46 -3.93
N ARG A 108 -13.21 10.35 -4.77
CA ARG A 108 -12.67 11.63 -4.32
C ARG A 108 -13.19 12.78 -5.15
N PHE A 109 -13.32 13.92 -4.49
CA PHE A 109 -13.61 15.20 -5.11
C PHE A 109 -12.43 16.13 -4.83
N ILE A 110 -11.78 16.61 -5.88
CA ILE A 110 -10.66 17.54 -5.77
C ILE A 110 -11.04 18.90 -6.29
N GLU A 111 -10.56 19.94 -5.62
CA GLU A 111 -10.77 21.34 -6.00
C GLU A 111 -9.46 22.10 -5.82
N SER A 112 -9.03 22.83 -6.85
CA SER A 112 -7.88 23.73 -6.74
C SER A 112 -8.26 24.98 -5.95
N LEU A 113 -7.41 25.37 -5.01
CA LEU A 113 -7.62 26.51 -4.13
C LEU A 113 -6.88 27.78 -4.59
N ASN A 114 -5.94 27.64 -5.52
CA ASN A 114 -5.13 28.76 -6.01
C ASN A 114 -4.98 28.72 -7.53
N GLU A 115 -4.64 29.86 -8.12
CA GLU A 115 -4.23 29.96 -9.51
C GLU A 115 -2.95 29.15 -9.74
N ASN A 116 -2.95 28.31 -10.76
CA ASN A 116 -1.86 27.40 -11.06
C ASN A 116 -1.87 27.01 -12.55
N ASP A 117 -0.80 26.35 -12.98
CA ASP A 117 -0.62 25.81 -14.33
C ASP A 117 -0.52 24.28 -14.35
N TRP A 118 -0.92 23.64 -13.26
CA TRP A 118 -0.95 22.19 -13.14
C TRP A 118 -2.11 21.60 -13.92
N GLN A 119 -1.92 20.33 -14.36
CA GLN A 119 -2.94 19.60 -15.08
C GLN A 119 -3.28 18.30 -14.38
N PHE A 120 -4.51 17.87 -14.56
CA PHE A 120 -5.01 16.59 -14.10
C PHE A 120 -5.36 15.73 -15.33
N GLN A 121 -5.09 14.43 -15.28
CA GLN A 121 -5.33 13.53 -16.39
C GLN A 121 -5.86 12.18 -15.92
N PHE A 122 -6.99 11.76 -16.47
CA PHE A 122 -7.43 10.35 -16.45
C PHE A 122 -6.73 9.56 -17.56
N ASP A 123 -6.59 8.25 -17.38
CA ASP A 123 -5.82 7.37 -18.28
C ASP A 123 -6.24 7.47 -19.76
N ASN A 124 -7.55 7.54 -20.02
CA ASN A 124 -8.10 7.59 -21.37
C ASN A 124 -8.55 8.99 -21.83
N GLU A 125 -8.11 10.04 -21.15
CA GLU A 125 -8.51 11.42 -21.43
C GLU A 125 -7.30 12.34 -21.69
N LEU A 126 -7.58 13.47 -22.29
CA LEU A 126 -6.57 14.51 -22.44
C LEU A 126 -6.35 15.24 -21.10
N PRO A 127 -5.13 15.73 -20.83
CA PRO A 127 -4.87 16.54 -19.65
C PRO A 127 -5.79 17.77 -19.61
N GLN A 128 -6.35 18.07 -18.44
CA GLN A 128 -7.16 19.25 -18.18
C GLN A 128 -6.50 20.12 -17.11
N THR A 129 -6.54 21.43 -17.27
CA THR A 129 -6.00 22.38 -16.29
C THR A 129 -6.85 22.37 -15.01
N LEU A 130 -6.19 22.45 -13.86
CA LEU A 130 -6.83 22.56 -12.56
C LEU A 130 -7.22 24.03 -12.30
N GLU A 131 -8.40 24.41 -12.79
CA GLU A 131 -8.95 25.75 -12.58
C GLU A 131 -9.43 25.92 -11.13
N PRO A 132 -9.12 27.05 -10.47
CA PRO A 132 -9.60 27.33 -9.11
C PRO A 132 -11.14 27.29 -9.02
N GLY A 133 -11.66 26.63 -7.99
CA GLY A 133 -13.09 26.47 -7.77
C GLY A 133 -13.77 25.41 -8.64
N LYS A 134 -13.08 24.82 -9.60
CA LYS A 134 -13.60 23.70 -10.40
C LYS A 134 -13.40 22.38 -9.66
N ILE A 135 -14.49 21.68 -9.38
CA ILE A 135 -14.45 20.38 -8.73
C ILE A 135 -14.31 19.28 -9.79
N ILE A 136 -13.34 18.40 -9.58
CA ILE A 136 -13.14 17.19 -10.38
C ILE A 136 -13.52 15.99 -9.52
N HIS A 137 -14.45 15.17 -10.00
CA HIS A 137 -14.79 13.88 -9.37
C HIS A 137 -13.86 12.79 -9.89
N ILE A 138 -13.21 12.08 -8.99
CA ILE A 138 -12.33 10.95 -9.25
C ILE A 138 -13.02 9.69 -8.74
N PRO A 139 -13.61 8.86 -9.62
CA PRO A 139 -14.22 7.61 -9.21
C PRO A 139 -13.18 6.63 -8.65
N LYS A 140 -13.59 5.87 -7.65
CA LYS A 140 -12.81 4.75 -7.09
C LYS A 140 -12.25 3.85 -8.19
N GLY A 141 -10.96 3.55 -8.11
CA GLY A 141 -10.27 2.63 -9.01
C GLY A 141 -9.97 3.19 -10.40
N LEU A 142 -10.36 4.43 -10.71
CA LEU A 142 -10.03 5.07 -11.99
C LEU A 142 -8.58 5.57 -11.98
N ILE A 143 -7.80 5.11 -12.96
CA ILE A 143 -6.39 5.46 -13.08
C ILE A 143 -6.25 6.93 -13.51
N HIS A 144 -5.47 7.68 -12.78
CA HIS A 144 -5.24 9.10 -13.01
C HIS A 144 -3.85 9.56 -12.53
N ARG A 145 -3.48 10.77 -12.90
CA ARG A 145 -2.25 11.42 -12.44
C ARG A 145 -2.39 12.93 -12.37
N LEU A 146 -1.53 13.56 -11.59
CA LEU A 146 -1.19 14.98 -11.68
C LEU A 146 -0.03 15.18 -12.66
N ILE A 147 -0.08 16.22 -13.45
CA ILE A 147 1.02 16.70 -14.29
C ILE A 147 1.49 18.00 -13.67
N LYS A 148 2.75 18.04 -13.26
CA LYS A 148 3.33 19.15 -12.54
C LYS A 148 3.37 20.42 -13.40
N GLY A 149 3.00 21.55 -12.79
CA GLY A 149 3.18 22.89 -13.33
C GLY A 149 4.46 23.55 -12.83
N THR A 150 4.55 24.86 -13.05
CA THR A 150 5.69 25.71 -12.63
C THR A 150 5.41 26.50 -11.35
N SER A 151 4.15 26.53 -10.91
CA SER A 151 3.68 27.20 -9.69
C SER A 151 3.44 26.19 -8.55
N GLU A 152 3.27 26.67 -7.34
CA GLU A 152 2.77 25.85 -6.22
C GLU A 152 1.29 25.51 -6.43
N LEU A 153 0.88 24.32 -6.01
CA LEU A 153 -0.50 23.88 -6.08
C LEU A 153 -1.05 23.55 -4.70
N SER A 154 -2.20 24.11 -4.39
CA SER A 154 -2.98 23.75 -3.19
C SER A 154 -4.32 23.20 -3.63
N ILE A 155 -4.67 22.00 -3.15
CA ILE A 155 -5.95 21.36 -3.44
C ILE A 155 -6.67 20.96 -2.16
N SER A 156 -8.00 21.03 -2.22
CA SER A 156 -8.91 20.40 -1.25
C SER A 156 -9.34 19.04 -1.78
N ILE A 157 -9.28 18.02 -0.96
CA ILE A 157 -9.72 16.66 -1.28
C ILE A 157 -10.81 16.27 -0.31
N LYS A 158 -11.96 15.84 -0.84
CA LYS A 158 -13.08 15.27 -0.06
C LYS A 158 -13.28 13.82 -0.47
N SER A 159 -13.40 12.96 0.53
CA SER A 159 -13.77 11.54 0.39
C SER A 159 -15.16 11.29 0.93
#